data_40500f20147b49bcd8c30ea44fbf8fc7
#
_entry.id   40500f20147b49bcd8c30ea44fbf8fc7
#
_cell.length_a   1.000
_cell.length_b   1.000
_cell.length_c   1.000
_cell.angle_alpha   90.00
_cell.angle_beta   90.00
_cell.angle_gamma   90.00
#
_symmetry.space_group_name_H-M   'P 1'
#
loop_
_entity.id
_entity.type
_entity.pdbx_description
1 polymer ?
#
loop_
_entity_poly.entity_id
_entity_poly.type
_entity_poly.pdbx_seq_one_letter_code
_entity_poly.pdbx_strand_id
1 'polypeptide(L)'
;PHTIFAPIPWIYGNSSLSAFALLATMATPSHLKAQLTQVETAEQLQLNTITTAVPFLMIAPDSRSGALGDAGVALSPDGAAMAWNPARMAFTDQTFEAHLGYAPWLRQLVDDMSLAYLSGTRKLNKRQAMGMALRYFSLGNITFTDVNGTAIRDFSPNEFSFDFGFSQKFGDNFSGGFTARYIHSNLTGGTNILGADSRPGRSVAVDVGVFHSNDNVKFGDRDGRMNWGICISNVGAKMSYTETAERDFIPTNLKSGVAATVFLDDYNNLTFTLDANKLLVPTAPAYGEGADDDLIVSGFDPNVGVASGILQSFYDAPGIVERQGDGSYLVQPGSIFREELREVNLGGGIEYDYNGVFAVRGGYFYEHFTKGNRQFITLGAGIKYTVLDIDLSYLIATTQQNPLANTLRFSLRLAFDDVVGGNNDDPSNF
;
A
#
# COMPACT_ATOMS: atom_id res chain seq x y z
N PRO A 1 24.53 -32.20 58.73
CA PRO A 1 25.66 -31.32 58.74
C PRO A 1 25.55 -30.32 57.59
N HIS A 2 25.21 -29.16 57.85
CA HIS A 2 25.89 -27.87 57.88
C HIS A 2 26.69 -27.52 56.62
N THR A 3 26.27 -26.43 55.96
CA THR A 3 26.94 -25.12 55.93
C THR A 3 26.11 -24.21 55.03
N ILE A 4 25.52 -23.21 55.52
CA ILE A 4 25.66 -21.75 55.60
C ILE A 4 26.59 -21.18 54.50
N PHE A 5 26.02 -20.38 53.59
CA PHE A 5 26.63 -19.18 53.04
C PHE A 5 25.58 -18.09 52.80
N ALA A 6 25.85 -16.94 53.40
CA ALA A 6 25.07 -15.73 53.43
C ALA A 6 25.24 -14.87 52.14
N PRO A 7 24.40 -13.84 51.93
CA PRO A 7 24.31 -13.11 50.67
C PRO A 7 25.28 -11.93 50.59
N ILE A 8 25.69 -11.59 49.39
CA ILE A 8 26.38 -10.32 49.06
C ILE A 8 25.41 -9.41 48.33
N PRO A 9 25.23 -8.16 48.73
CA PRO A 9 24.35 -7.20 48.06
C PRO A 9 25.11 -6.51 46.96
N TRP A 10 24.49 -6.43 45.75
CA TRP A 10 24.87 -5.45 44.75
C TRP A 10 23.72 -4.47 44.52
N ILE A 11 24.04 -3.25 44.88
CA ILE A 11 23.26 -2.04 44.68
C ILE A 11 23.65 -1.41 43.33
N TYR A 12 22.69 -0.72 42.74
CA TYR A 12 22.73 0.23 41.60
C TYR A 12 22.67 -0.31 40.19
N GLY A 13 21.55 0.02 39.59
CA GLY A 13 21.34 1.03 38.57
C GLY A 13 20.93 0.44 37.26
N ASN A 14 19.65 0.47 36.93
CA ASN A 14 19.26 0.61 35.54
C ASN A 14 17.81 1.03 35.41
N SER A 15 17.60 2.30 35.10
CA SER A 15 16.34 2.94 34.78
C SER A 15 15.96 2.81 33.28
N SER A 16 16.52 1.84 32.57
CA SER A 16 16.28 1.66 31.11
C SER A 16 15.46 0.43 30.72
N LEU A 17 15.05 -0.40 31.69
CA LEU A 17 14.21 -1.59 31.42
C LEU A 17 12.70 -1.36 31.59
N SER A 18 12.28 -0.20 32.10
CA SER A 18 10.88 0.08 32.41
C SER A 18 10.06 0.50 31.19
N ALA A 19 10.67 1.01 30.13
CA ALA A 19 9.96 1.47 28.93
C ALA A 19 9.58 0.31 27.98
N PHE A 20 10.36 -0.78 27.97
CA PHE A 20 10.03 -1.95 27.16
C PHE A 20 8.96 -2.84 27.80
N ALA A 21 8.86 -2.85 29.12
CA ALA A 21 7.84 -3.62 29.84
C ALA A 21 6.44 -2.97 29.71
N LEU A 22 6.34 -1.66 29.51
CA LEU A 22 5.05 -0.96 29.36
C LEU A 22 4.41 -1.17 27.97
N LEU A 23 5.19 -1.43 26.93
CA LEU A 23 4.68 -1.77 25.59
C LEU A 23 4.22 -3.24 25.49
N ALA A 24 4.78 -4.12 26.31
CA ALA A 24 4.42 -5.54 26.32
C ALA A 24 3.13 -5.83 27.11
N THR A 25 2.72 -4.95 28.02
CA THR A 25 1.50 -5.13 28.83
C THR A 25 0.23 -4.62 28.15
N MET A 26 0.31 -3.91 27.02
CA MET A 26 -0.87 -3.54 26.22
C MET A 26 -1.28 -4.60 25.19
N ALA A 27 -0.57 -5.70 25.06
CA ALA A 27 -0.86 -6.77 24.13
C ALA A 27 -1.31 -8.06 24.85
N THR A 28 -2.32 -7.98 25.73
CA THR A 28 -3.02 -9.20 26.13
C THR A 28 -4.29 -9.37 25.32
N PRO A 29 -4.35 -10.39 24.44
CA PRO A 29 -5.50 -10.60 23.56
C PRO A 29 -6.76 -11.12 24.27
N SER A 30 -6.75 -11.19 25.61
CA SER A 30 -7.85 -11.78 26.39
C SER A 30 -9.06 -10.87 26.61
N HIS A 31 -8.96 -9.57 26.42
CA HIS A 31 -10.09 -8.65 26.57
C HIS A 31 -10.81 -8.29 25.25
N LEU A 32 -10.21 -8.56 24.10
CA LEU A 32 -10.89 -8.38 22.79
C LEU A 32 -11.81 -9.56 22.44
N LYS A 33 -11.62 -10.73 23.04
CA LYS A 33 -12.48 -11.90 22.79
C LYS A 33 -13.79 -11.90 23.56
N ALA A 34 -13.97 -11.07 24.57
CA ALA A 34 -15.14 -11.07 25.43
C ALA A 34 -16.30 -10.18 24.92
N GLN A 35 -16.10 -9.39 23.88
CA GLN A 35 -17.18 -8.56 23.28
C GLN A 35 -17.70 -9.08 21.93
N LEU A 36 -17.18 -10.21 21.44
CA LEU A 36 -17.81 -11.00 20.40
C LEU A 36 -18.76 -12.04 21.00
N THR A 37 -19.40 -11.71 22.10
CA THR A 37 -20.48 -12.52 22.64
C THR A 37 -21.76 -12.18 21.93
N GLN A 38 -22.23 -13.23 21.27
CA GLN A 38 -23.55 -13.44 20.73
C GLN A 38 -23.90 -12.69 19.45
N VAL A 39 -23.67 -13.46 18.37
CA VAL A 39 -24.61 -13.54 17.25
C VAL A 39 -24.90 -12.20 16.57
N GLU A 40 -23.87 -11.55 16.10
CA GLU A 40 -23.99 -10.99 14.77
C GLU A 40 -23.81 -12.18 13.83
N THR A 41 -24.89 -12.81 13.44
CA THR A 41 -24.91 -13.79 12.35
C THR A 41 -24.24 -13.13 11.13
N ALA A 42 -23.62 -13.91 10.26
CA ALA A 42 -22.99 -13.41 9.03
C ALA A 42 -23.92 -12.50 8.19
N GLU A 43 -25.24 -12.60 8.41
CA GLU A 43 -26.29 -11.75 7.84
C GLU A 43 -26.32 -10.32 8.42
N GLN A 44 -25.80 -10.09 9.63
CA GLN A 44 -25.67 -8.75 10.24
C GLN A 44 -24.31 -8.10 9.96
N LEU A 45 -23.32 -8.87 9.52
CA LEU A 45 -22.05 -8.39 9.03
C LEU A 45 -22.18 -8.13 7.53
N GLN A 46 -22.71 -6.96 7.16
CA GLN A 46 -22.72 -6.54 5.76
C GLN A 46 -21.28 -6.37 5.29
N LEU A 47 -20.71 -7.45 4.73
CA LEU A 47 -19.43 -7.40 4.06
C LEU A 47 -19.62 -6.58 2.78
N ASN A 48 -19.04 -5.40 2.73
CA ASN A 48 -19.15 -4.48 1.60
C ASN A 48 -17.75 -4.09 1.13
N THR A 49 -17.09 -5.04 0.46
CA THR A 49 -15.73 -4.85 -0.06
C THR A 49 -15.80 -4.13 -1.40
N ILE A 50 -15.05 -3.04 -1.54
CA ILE A 50 -14.95 -2.30 -2.80
C ILE A 50 -14.08 -3.12 -3.77
N THR A 51 -14.65 -3.48 -4.92
CA THR A 51 -13.96 -4.23 -5.98
C THR A 51 -13.55 -3.31 -7.12
N THR A 52 -12.39 -3.58 -7.71
CA THR A 52 -11.85 -2.81 -8.84
C THR A 52 -11.22 -3.73 -9.87
N ALA A 53 -11.15 -3.28 -11.10
CA ALA A 53 -10.25 -3.90 -12.07
C ALA A 53 -8.79 -3.67 -11.66
N VAL A 54 -7.89 -4.55 -12.09
CA VAL A 54 -6.42 -4.45 -11.94
C VAL A 54 -5.93 -4.13 -10.51
N PRO A 55 -6.37 -4.87 -9.49
CA PRO A 55 -6.01 -4.61 -8.09
C PRO A 55 -4.51 -4.78 -7.80
N PHE A 56 -3.74 -5.39 -8.71
CA PHE A 56 -2.28 -5.54 -8.59
C PHE A 56 -1.57 -4.18 -8.46
N LEU A 57 -2.18 -3.10 -8.91
CA LEU A 57 -1.64 -1.73 -8.78
C LEU A 57 -1.55 -1.26 -7.32
N MET A 58 -2.30 -1.89 -6.41
CA MET A 58 -2.30 -1.56 -4.99
C MET A 58 -1.30 -2.38 -4.17
N ILE A 59 -0.68 -3.40 -4.75
CA ILE A 59 0.31 -4.22 -4.03
C ILE A 59 1.59 -3.40 -3.83
N ALA A 60 2.13 -3.37 -2.62
CA ALA A 60 3.39 -2.70 -2.31
C ALA A 60 4.54 -3.28 -3.16
N PRO A 61 5.26 -2.47 -3.94
CA PRO A 61 6.24 -2.96 -4.89
C PRO A 61 7.63 -3.18 -4.30
N ASP A 62 7.89 -2.68 -3.08
CA ASP A 62 9.20 -2.68 -2.46
C ASP A 62 9.17 -3.23 -1.02
N SER A 63 10.33 -3.70 -0.56
CA SER A 63 10.48 -4.28 0.76
C SER A 63 10.58 -3.24 1.86
N ARG A 64 11.14 -2.04 1.60
CA ARG A 64 11.28 -1.00 2.61
C ARG A 64 9.94 -0.52 3.12
N SER A 65 9.08 -0.02 2.24
CA SER A 65 7.73 0.43 2.60
C SER A 65 6.87 -0.76 3.03
N GLY A 66 7.06 -1.93 2.40
CA GLY A 66 6.40 -3.17 2.78
C GLY A 66 6.70 -3.62 4.20
N ALA A 67 7.90 -3.35 4.73
CA ALA A 67 8.27 -3.63 6.10
C ALA A 67 7.71 -2.62 7.12
N LEU A 68 7.20 -1.49 6.64
CA LEU A 68 6.64 -0.40 7.44
C LEU A 68 5.10 -0.39 7.40
N GLY A 69 4.47 -1.56 7.21
CA GLY A 69 3.02 -1.67 7.16
C GLY A 69 2.43 -1.10 5.87
N ASP A 70 3.11 -1.25 4.74
CA ASP A 70 2.74 -0.69 3.45
C ASP A 70 2.58 0.85 3.49
N ALA A 71 3.41 1.54 4.31
CA ALA A 71 3.48 2.99 4.39
C ALA A 71 4.69 3.53 3.62
N GLY A 72 4.46 4.38 2.63
CA GLY A 72 5.50 4.85 1.72
C GLY A 72 5.31 6.27 1.19
N VAL A 73 4.18 6.92 1.46
CA VAL A 73 3.81 8.20 0.83
C VAL A 73 4.71 9.36 1.26
N ALA A 74 5.19 9.33 2.51
CA ALA A 74 5.98 10.40 3.12
C ALA A 74 7.42 10.00 3.50
N LEU A 75 7.85 8.78 3.21
CA LEU A 75 9.23 8.37 3.47
C LEU A 75 10.23 9.20 2.67
N SER A 76 11.48 9.27 3.13
CA SER A 76 12.58 9.82 2.33
C SER A 76 12.66 9.10 0.97
N PRO A 77 13.01 9.80 -0.13
CA PRO A 77 13.01 9.23 -1.46
C PRO A 77 13.95 8.03 -1.57
N ASP A 78 13.53 7.08 -2.39
CA ASP A 78 14.25 5.88 -2.76
C ASP A 78 13.84 5.43 -4.16
N GLY A 79 14.41 4.34 -4.67
CA GLY A 79 14.12 3.84 -6.01
C GLY A 79 12.65 3.47 -6.28
N ALA A 80 11.84 3.24 -5.23
CA ALA A 80 10.40 2.98 -5.34
C ALA A 80 9.52 4.23 -5.17
N ALA A 81 10.12 5.42 -5.01
CA ALA A 81 9.40 6.67 -4.70
C ALA A 81 8.23 6.94 -5.65
N MET A 82 8.40 6.67 -6.96
CA MET A 82 7.38 6.92 -7.98
C MET A 82 6.10 6.08 -7.75
N ALA A 83 6.20 4.87 -7.21
CA ALA A 83 5.05 4.00 -6.96
C ALA A 83 4.18 4.48 -5.77
N TRP A 84 4.78 5.22 -4.84
CA TRP A 84 4.10 5.70 -3.63
C TRP A 84 3.62 7.15 -3.78
N ASN A 85 4.54 8.03 -4.16
CA ASN A 85 4.28 9.44 -4.39
C ASN A 85 5.35 10.01 -5.34
N PRO A 86 5.02 10.32 -6.59
CA PRO A 86 6.00 10.78 -7.59
C PRO A 86 6.71 12.08 -7.18
N ALA A 87 6.09 12.92 -6.35
CA ALA A 87 6.69 14.17 -5.89
C ALA A 87 7.97 13.95 -5.05
N ARG A 88 8.13 12.77 -4.40
CA ARG A 88 9.32 12.42 -3.62
C ARG A 88 10.59 12.39 -4.47
N MET A 89 10.49 12.00 -5.76
CA MET A 89 11.66 11.86 -6.63
C MET A 89 12.50 13.16 -6.74
N ALA A 90 11.86 14.34 -6.62
CA ALA A 90 12.58 15.61 -6.69
C ALA A 90 13.58 15.83 -5.52
N PHE A 91 13.44 15.06 -4.44
CA PHE A 91 14.30 15.10 -3.27
C PHE A 91 15.37 14.00 -3.26
N THR A 92 15.50 13.21 -4.33
CA THR A 92 16.57 12.21 -4.40
C THR A 92 17.94 12.89 -4.38
N ASP A 93 18.86 12.32 -3.63
CA ASP A 93 20.25 12.79 -3.57
C ASP A 93 21.10 12.21 -4.70
N GLN A 94 20.74 11.04 -5.18
CA GLN A 94 21.47 10.28 -6.18
C GLN A 94 21.18 10.78 -7.60
N THR A 95 22.19 10.82 -8.45
CA THR A 95 22.03 11.21 -9.86
C THR A 95 21.21 10.19 -10.65
N PHE A 96 21.44 8.90 -10.39
CA PHE A 96 20.69 7.81 -10.99
C PHE A 96 20.44 6.71 -9.98
N GLU A 97 19.21 6.20 -9.93
CA GLU A 97 18.83 5.04 -9.16
C GLU A 97 18.11 4.03 -10.04
N ALA A 98 18.44 2.76 -9.88
CA ALA A 98 17.66 1.64 -10.40
C ALA A 98 17.15 0.80 -9.22
N HIS A 99 15.93 0.32 -9.30
CA HIS A 99 15.31 -0.49 -8.25
C HIS A 99 14.60 -1.68 -8.85
N LEU A 100 14.79 -2.85 -8.23
CA LEU A 100 14.10 -4.09 -8.53
C LEU A 100 13.40 -4.58 -7.26
N GLY A 101 12.09 -4.70 -7.31
CA GLY A 101 11.29 -5.36 -6.27
C GLY A 101 10.73 -6.68 -6.79
N TYR A 102 10.69 -7.70 -5.93
CA TYR A 102 10.08 -8.99 -6.22
C TYR A 102 9.36 -9.53 -5.00
N ALA A 103 8.12 -9.96 -5.19
CA ALA A 103 7.29 -10.57 -4.16
C ALA A 103 6.56 -11.79 -4.73
N PRO A 104 6.83 -13.02 -4.27
CA PRO A 104 5.92 -14.14 -4.43
C PRO A 104 4.59 -13.76 -3.77
N TRP A 105 3.49 -13.87 -4.50
CA TRP A 105 2.19 -13.38 -4.04
C TRP A 105 1.23 -14.53 -3.82
N LEU A 106 0.44 -14.50 -2.74
CA LEU A 106 -0.58 -15.52 -2.41
C LEU A 106 -0.05 -16.96 -2.48
N ARG A 107 1.21 -17.20 -2.16
CA ARG A 107 1.91 -18.49 -2.37
C ARG A 107 1.25 -19.67 -1.64
N GLN A 108 0.44 -19.40 -0.62
CA GLN A 108 -0.33 -20.45 0.06
C GLN A 108 -1.55 -20.92 -0.74
N LEU A 109 -2.01 -20.13 -1.71
CA LEU A 109 -3.13 -20.50 -2.59
C LEU A 109 -2.66 -20.97 -3.97
N VAL A 110 -1.66 -20.28 -4.53
CA VAL A 110 -1.15 -20.51 -5.88
C VAL A 110 0.37 -20.31 -5.85
N ASP A 111 1.12 -21.37 -6.14
CA ASP A 111 2.58 -21.42 -5.93
C ASP A 111 3.38 -20.50 -6.88
N ASP A 112 2.83 -20.14 -8.04
CA ASP A 112 3.51 -19.47 -9.14
C ASP A 112 3.03 -18.04 -9.40
N MET A 113 2.23 -17.45 -8.47
CA MET A 113 1.88 -16.03 -8.53
C MET A 113 3.03 -15.17 -8.03
N SER A 114 3.32 -14.08 -8.74
CA SER A 114 4.38 -13.16 -8.33
C SER A 114 4.18 -11.74 -8.87
N LEU A 115 4.68 -10.76 -8.11
CA LEU A 115 4.82 -9.38 -8.53
C LEU A 115 6.29 -9.04 -8.70
N ALA A 116 6.63 -8.47 -9.84
CA ALA A 116 7.93 -7.85 -10.10
C ALA A 116 7.74 -6.35 -10.37
N TYR A 117 8.65 -5.53 -9.86
CA TYR A 117 8.67 -4.09 -10.06
C TYR A 117 10.09 -3.64 -10.40
N LEU A 118 10.26 -3.01 -11.54
CA LEU A 118 11.53 -2.44 -11.98
C LEU A 118 11.33 -0.95 -12.17
N SER A 119 12.17 -0.11 -11.57
CA SER A 119 12.14 1.33 -11.79
C SER A 119 13.54 1.90 -11.96
N GLY A 120 13.60 3.03 -12.68
CA GLY A 120 14.77 3.85 -12.81
C GLY A 120 14.40 5.31 -12.60
N THR A 121 15.14 6.01 -11.74
CA THR A 121 14.97 7.44 -11.47
C THR A 121 16.25 8.17 -11.81
N ARG A 122 16.15 9.31 -12.50
CA ARG A 122 17.26 10.19 -12.84
C ARG A 122 16.98 11.61 -12.36
N LYS A 123 17.91 12.14 -11.60
CA LYS A 123 17.97 13.56 -11.25
C LYS A 123 18.42 14.37 -12.47
N LEU A 124 17.61 15.30 -12.93
CA LEU A 124 17.93 16.14 -14.08
C LEU A 124 18.72 17.37 -13.67
N ASN A 125 18.39 17.92 -12.53
CA ASN A 125 19.07 19.05 -11.90
C ASN A 125 18.69 19.12 -10.40
N LYS A 126 19.10 20.18 -9.69
CA LYS A 126 18.82 20.36 -8.25
C LYS A 126 17.34 20.38 -7.87
N ARG A 127 16.43 20.59 -8.84
CA ARG A 127 15.00 20.76 -8.61
C ARG A 127 14.12 19.76 -9.34
N GLN A 128 14.65 18.98 -10.28
CA GLN A 128 13.86 18.13 -11.17
C GLN A 128 14.40 16.71 -11.19
N ALA A 129 13.48 15.76 -11.20
CA ALA A 129 13.78 14.36 -11.46
C ALA A 129 12.71 13.75 -12.38
N MET A 130 13.11 12.73 -13.13
CA MET A 130 12.23 11.91 -13.95
C MET A 130 12.45 10.44 -13.63
N GLY A 131 11.45 9.63 -13.89
CA GLY A 131 11.52 8.19 -13.65
C GLY A 131 10.69 7.40 -14.65
N MET A 132 11.04 6.14 -14.77
CA MET A 132 10.26 5.14 -15.50
C MET A 132 10.12 3.90 -14.63
N ALA A 133 9.00 3.18 -14.75
CA ALA A 133 8.84 1.90 -14.09
C ALA A 133 8.02 0.92 -14.92
N LEU A 134 8.28 -0.36 -14.67
CA LEU A 134 7.51 -1.48 -15.15
C LEU A 134 7.07 -2.30 -13.92
N ARG A 135 5.77 -2.51 -13.78
CA ARG A 135 5.19 -3.44 -12.82
C ARG A 135 4.60 -4.61 -13.59
N TYR A 136 4.98 -5.82 -13.24
CA TYR A 136 4.51 -7.04 -13.87
C TYR A 136 3.95 -8.00 -12.81
N PHE A 137 2.72 -8.44 -13.00
CA PHE A 137 2.04 -9.37 -12.13
C PHE A 137 1.69 -10.63 -12.89
N SER A 138 2.27 -11.76 -12.48
CA SER A 138 1.94 -13.09 -12.97
C SER A 138 0.90 -13.71 -12.03
N LEU A 139 -0.18 -14.22 -12.59
CA LEU A 139 -1.21 -14.94 -11.85
C LEU A 139 -1.00 -16.48 -11.90
N GLY A 140 0.16 -16.92 -12.37
CA GLY A 140 0.48 -18.35 -12.50
C GLY A 140 -0.02 -18.96 -13.80
N ASN A 141 -0.04 -20.29 -13.84
CA ASN A 141 -0.48 -21.05 -15.00
C ASN A 141 -1.86 -21.68 -14.75
N ILE A 142 -2.75 -21.55 -15.71
CA ILE A 142 -4.10 -22.12 -15.67
C ILE A 142 -4.24 -23.11 -16.84
N THR A 143 -4.65 -24.34 -16.54
CA THR A 143 -5.00 -25.31 -17.57
C THR A 143 -6.51 -25.28 -17.80
N PHE A 144 -6.93 -24.86 -18.99
CA PHE A 144 -8.32 -24.95 -19.41
C PHE A 144 -8.66 -26.41 -19.72
N THR A 145 -9.78 -26.88 -19.15
CA THR A 145 -10.28 -28.24 -19.35
C THR A 145 -11.65 -28.24 -20.02
N ASP A 146 -11.98 -29.31 -20.73
CA ASP A 146 -13.34 -29.58 -21.22
C ASP A 146 -14.26 -30.04 -20.04
N VAL A 147 -15.52 -30.29 -20.36
CA VAL A 147 -16.53 -30.76 -19.39
C VAL A 147 -16.21 -32.14 -18.79
N ASN A 148 -15.27 -32.89 -19.40
CA ASN A 148 -14.82 -34.21 -18.93
C ASN A 148 -13.50 -34.10 -18.14
N GLY A 149 -12.95 -32.89 -17.96
CA GLY A 149 -11.68 -32.69 -17.28
C GLY A 149 -10.44 -32.85 -18.16
N THR A 150 -10.60 -33.02 -19.50
CA THR A 150 -9.47 -33.19 -20.44
C THR A 150 -8.83 -31.81 -20.70
N ALA A 151 -7.51 -31.69 -20.57
CA ALA A 151 -6.79 -30.48 -20.83
C ALA A 151 -6.96 -30.04 -22.29
N ILE A 152 -7.39 -28.78 -22.49
CA ILE A 152 -7.55 -28.15 -23.81
C ILE A 152 -6.33 -27.30 -24.14
N ARG A 153 -5.92 -26.43 -23.20
CA ARG A 153 -4.75 -25.56 -23.36
C ARG A 153 -4.27 -25.02 -22.02
N ASP A 154 -2.99 -24.67 -21.96
CA ASP A 154 -2.44 -23.89 -20.88
C ASP A 154 -2.46 -22.40 -21.22
N PHE A 155 -2.64 -21.57 -20.22
CA PHE A 155 -2.65 -20.11 -20.31
C PHE A 155 -2.05 -19.50 -19.05
N SER A 156 -1.24 -18.45 -19.22
CA SER A 156 -0.61 -17.72 -18.13
C SER A 156 -1.19 -16.31 -18.06
N PRO A 157 -2.24 -16.09 -17.23
CA PRO A 157 -2.80 -14.76 -17.03
C PRO A 157 -1.73 -13.81 -16.48
N ASN A 158 -1.72 -12.60 -17.00
CA ASN A 158 -0.77 -11.58 -16.54
C ASN A 158 -1.34 -10.18 -16.66
N GLU A 159 -0.80 -9.33 -15.83
CA GLU A 159 -1.09 -7.90 -15.81
C GLU A 159 0.21 -7.12 -15.75
N PHE A 160 0.26 -5.97 -16.42
CA PHE A 160 1.42 -5.08 -16.27
C PHE A 160 1.03 -3.62 -16.38
N SER A 161 1.84 -2.75 -15.80
CA SER A 161 1.82 -1.31 -16.05
C SER A 161 3.19 -0.81 -16.46
N PHE A 162 3.18 0.17 -17.36
CA PHE A 162 4.35 0.97 -17.70
C PHE A 162 4.11 2.40 -17.30
N ASP A 163 5.02 2.94 -16.49
CA ASP A 163 4.88 4.23 -15.82
C ASP A 163 6.00 5.18 -16.27
N PHE A 164 5.64 6.45 -16.52
CA PHE A 164 6.56 7.55 -16.71
C PHE A 164 6.24 8.66 -15.72
N GLY A 165 7.22 9.06 -14.91
CA GLY A 165 7.06 10.06 -13.86
C GLY A 165 7.97 11.27 -14.03
N PHE A 166 7.47 12.41 -13.57
CA PHE A 166 8.24 13.65 -13.46
C PHE A 166 7.91 14.35 -12.16
N SER A 167 8.92 14.98 -11.55
CA SER A 167 8.75 15.75 -10.32
C SER A 167 9.60 17.03 -10.33
N GLN A 168 9.09 18.05 -9.65
CA GLN A 168 9.64 19.39 -9.58
C GLN A 168 9.57 19.93 -8.15
N LYS A 169 10.70 20.43 -7.62
CA LYS A 169 10.71 21.30 -6.42
C LYS A 169 10.25 22.70 -6.76
N PHE A 170 9.31 23.22 -5.97
CA PHE A 170 8.80 24.60 -6.03
C PHE A 170 9.41 25.50 -4.96
N GLY A 171 10.42 25.04 -4.27
CA GLY A 171 11.17 25.65 -3.20
C GLY A 171 12.13 24.63 -2.62
N ASP A 172 12.72 24.93 -1.49
CA ASP A 172 13.67 24.00 -0.86
C ASP A 172 12.98 22.80 -0.23
N ASN A 173 11.78 22.99 0.30
CA ASN A 173 11.07 22.01 1.12
C ASN A 173 9.81 21.41 0.46
N PHE A 174 9.39 21.90 -0.71
CA PHE A 174 8.12 21.47 -1.32
C PHE A 174 8.29 21.06 -2.78
N SER A 175 7.63 19.98 -3.17
CA SER A 175 7.61 19.49 -4.54
C SER A 175 6.22 19.01 -4.96
N GLY A 176 6.02 18.97 -6.26
CA GLY A 176 4.92 18.28 -6.91
C GLY A 176 5.45 17.29 -7.94
N GLY A 177 4.66 16.30 -8.24
CA GLY A 177 5.02 15.29 -9.23
C GLY A 177 3.79 14.63 -9.82
N PHE A 178 3.98 14.05 -10.99
CA PHE A 178 2.96 13.24 -11.65
C PHE A 178 3.58 11.98 -12.25
N THR A 179 2.74 10.97 -12.48
CA THR A 179 3.06 9.76 -13.23
C THR A 179 1.98 9.53 -14.27
N ALA A 180 2.36 9.30 -15.52
CA ALA A 180 1.48 8.78 -16.56
C ALA A 180 1.67 7.27 -16.65
N ARG A 181 0.58 6.51 -16.64
CA ARG A 181 0.57 5.04 -16.56
C ARG A 181 -0.23 4.44 -17.70
N TYR A 182 0.35 3.48 -18.40
CA TYR A 182 -0.36 2.55 -19.26
C TYR A 182 -0.57 1.22 -18.53
N ILE A 183 -1.78 0.66 -18.63
CA ILE A 183 -2.19 -0.56 -17.92
C ILE A 183 -2.66 -1.59 -18.95
N HIS A 184 -2.22 -2.82 -18.80
CA HIS A 184 -2.64 -3.98 -19.58
C HIS A 184 -2.95 -5.15 -18.65
N SER A 185 -4.10 -5.79 -18.87
CA SER A 185 -4.54 -6.93 -18.09
C SER A 185 -5.08 -8.01 -19.03
N ASN A 186 -4.47 -9.19 -19.05
CA ASN A 186 -4.88 -10.32 -19.83
C ASN A 186 -5.20 -11.52 -18.92
N LEU A 187 -6.46 -11.57 -18.46
CA LEU A 187 -6.92 -12.59 -17.52
C LEU A 187 -7.59 -13.79 -18.19
N THR A 188 -8.03 -13.65 -19.44
CA THR A 188 -8.93 -14.62 -20.10
C THR A 188 -8.31 -15.28 -21.32
N GLY A 189 -7.24 -14.72 -21.86
CA GLY A 189 -6.56 -15.25 -23.05
C GLY A 189 -7.43 -15.34 -24.32
N GLY A 190 -8.45 -14.48 -24.44
CA GLY A 190 -9.37 -14.46 -25.58
C GLY A 190 -10.36 -15.61 -25.61
N THR A 191 -10.68 -16.20 -24.46
CA THR A 191 -11.68 -17.29 -24.36
C THR A 191 -13.09 -16.70 -24.37
N ASN A 192 -14.05 -17.35 -25.02
CA ASN A 192 -15.45 -16.98 -24.92
C ASN A 192 -15.97 -17.27 -23.51
N ILE A 193 -16.51 -16.22 -22.84
CA ILE A 193 -17.07 -16.31 -21.50
C ILE A 193 -18.56 -16.02 -21.60
N LEU A 194 -19.39 -17.02 -21.26
CA LEU A 194 -20.86 -16.90 -21.27
C LEU A 194 -21.43 -16.34 -22.59
N GLY A 195 -20.83 -16.70 -23.72
CA GLY A 195 -21.27 -16.27 -25.05
C GLY A 195 -20.72 -14.92 -25.52
N ALA A 196 -19.90 -14.23 -24.73
CA ALA A 196 -19.19 -13.03 -25.12
C ALA A 196 -17.69 -13.32 -25.34
N ASP A 197 -17.14 -12.78 -26.42
CA ASP A 197 -15.69 -12.87 -26.67
C ASP A 197 -14.94 -11.97 -25.69
N SER A 198 -14.03 -12.55 -24.96
CA SER A 198 -13.19 -11.81 -24.03
C SER A 198 -11.96 -11.25 -24.74
N ARG A 199 -11.48 -10.12 -24.23
CA ARG A 199 -10.28 -9.46 -24.72
C ARG A 199 -9.45 -8.90 -23.54
N PRO A 200 -8.14 -8.71 -23.74
CA PRO A 200 -7.34 -8.03 -22.73
C PRO A 200 -7.86 -6.63 -22.42
N GLY A 201 -8.03 -6.34 -21.12
CA GLY A 201 -8.36 -5.02 -20.63
C GLY A 201 -7.18 -4.07 -20.81
N ARG A 202 -7.44 -2.81 -21.17
CA ARG A 202 -6.43 -1.76 -21.32
C ARG A 202 -6.97 -0.46 -20.74
N SER A 203 -6.10 0.27 -20.06
CA SER A 203 -6.43 1.58 -19.52
C SER A 203 -5.22 2.50 -19.48
N VAL A 204 -5.49 3.78 -19.31
CA VAL A 204 -4.48 4.79 -19.01
C VAL A 204 -4.88 5.52 -17.74
N ALA A 205 -3.89 5.86 -16.92
CA ALA A 205 -4.11 6.54 -15.66
C ALA A 205 -3.03 7.58 -15.39
N VAL A 206 -3.31 8.48 -14.47
CA VAL A 206 -2.37 9.49 -14.00
C VAL A 206 -2.35 9.45 -12.47
N ASP A 207 -1.15 9.54 -11.89
CA ASP A 207 -0.96 9.84 -10.48
C ASP A 207 -0.53 11.30 -10.34
N VAL A 208 -1.02 11.97 -9.31
CA VAL A 208 -0.59 13.35 -8.96
C VAL A 208 -0.30 13.40 -7.47
N GLY A 209 0.87 13.93 -7.13
CA GLY A 209 1.28 14.02 -5.74
C GLY A 209 1.98 15.32 -5.38
N VAL A 210 1.96 15.61 -4.10
CA VAL A 210 2.73 16.68 -3.45
C VAL A 210 3.52 16.10 -2.28
N PHE A 211 4.68 16.66 -2.04
CA PHE A 211 5.55 16.21 -0.97
C PHE A 211 6.28 17.40 -0.34
N HIS A 212 6.38 17.37 0.97
CA HIS A 212 7.11 18.36 1.75
C HIS A 212 8.12 17.65 2.64
N SER A 213 9.34 18.17 2.70
CA SER A 213 10.41 17.73 3.59
C SER A 213 11.03 18.92 4.28
N ASN A 214 11.17 18.82 5.59
CA ASN A 214 11.84 19.84 6.40
C ASN A 214 12.87 19.14 7.29
N ASP A 215 14.14 19.42 7.03
CA ASP A 215 15.30 18.87 7.75
C ASP A 215 15.66 19.67 9.00
N ASN A 216 14.98 20.80 9.26
CA ASN A 216 15.28 21.70 10.38
C ASN A 216 14.19 21.61 11.47
N VAL A 217 13.83 20.40 11.86
CA VAL A 217 12.85 20.16 12.94
C VAL A 217 13.58 19.67 14.20
N LYS A 218 13.13 20.11 15.37
CA LYS A 218 13.63 19.63 16.65
C LYS A 218 12.60 18.78 17.37
N PHE A 219 13.04 17.61 17.81
CA PHE A 219 12.29 16.71 18.69
C PHE A 219 12.94 16.71 20.09
N GLY A 220 12.49 17.63 20.95
CA GLY A 220 13.18 17.94 22.18
C GLY A 220 14.55 18.58 21.91
N ASP A 221 15.61 17.96 22.42
CA ASP A 221 17.00 18.40 22.24
C ASP A 221 17.67 17.81 20.98
N ARG A 222 16.95 16.98 20.19
CA ARG A 222 17.49 16.30 19.01
C ARG A 222 17.02 16.95 17.74
N ASP A 223 17.91 17.01 16.77
CA ASP A 223 17.57 17.43 15.40
C ASP A 223 16.85 16.28 14.68
N GLY A 224 16.10 16.63 13.64
CA GLY A 224 15.36 15.64 12.86
C GLY A 224 14.77 16.21 11.60
N ARG A 225 14.04 15.35 10.91
CA ARG A 225 13.34 15.62 9.66
C ARG A 225 11.86 15.33 9.82
N MET A 226 11.03 16.17 9.25
CA MET A 226 9.58 15.96 9.16
C MET A 226 9.13 16.03 7.71
N ASN A 227 8.54 14.93 7.24
CA ASN A 227 7.97 14.85 5.91
C ASN A 227 6.47 14.68 5.99
N TRP A 228 5.75 15.19 4.98
CA TRP A 228 4.39 14.82 4.70
C TRP A 228 4.15 14.75 3.19
N GLY A 229 3.21 13.93 2.78
CA GLY A 229 2.86 13.76 1.39
C GLY A 229 1.39 13.43 1.20
N ILE A 230 0.86 13.84 0.05
CA ILE A 230 -0.47 13.47 -0.43
C ILE A 230 -0.32 13.07 -1.89
N CYS A 231 -0.98 11.97 -2.27
CA CYS A 231 -0.98 11.48 -3.64
C CYS A 231 -2.36 10.92 -3.98
N ILE A 232 -2.90 11.29 -5.13
CA ILE A 232 -4.02 10.59 -5.74
C ILE A 232 -3.45 9.77 -6.87
N SER A 233 -3.56 8.45 -6.77
CA SER A 233 -3.01 7.52 -7.75
C SER A 233 -4.10 6.84 -8.56
N ASN A 234 -3.74 6.40 -9.78
CA ASN A 234 -4.61 5.67 -10.70
C ASN A 234 -5.88 6.42 -11.12
N VAL A 235 -5.85 7.74 -11.27
CA VAL A 235 -6.96 8.49 -11.86
C VAL A 235 -7.00 8.17 -13.35
N GLY A 236 -7.94 7.34 -13.79
CA GLY A 236 -7.91 6.84 -15.17
C GLY A 236 -9.23 6.25 -15.67
N ALA A 237 -9.22 5.78 -16.90
CA ALA A 237 -10.39 5.23 -17.56
C ALA A 237 -10.82 3.89 -16.95
N LYS A 238 -12.13 3.68 -16.84
CA LYS A 238 -12.72 2.38 -16.49
C LYS A 238 -12.31 1.31 -17.51
N MET A 239 -12.16 0.07 -17.06
CA MET A 239 -11.70 -1.08 -17.86
C MET A 239 -12.81 -2.10 -18.05
N SER A 240 -12.82 -2.78 -19.20
CA SER A 240 -13.69 -3.94 -19.47
C SER A 240 -12.90 -5.04 -20.17
N TYR A 241 -13.28 -6.28 -19.91
CA TYR A 241 -12.71 -7.48 -20.51
C TYR A 241 -13.61 -8.09 -21.60
N THR A 242 -14.79 -7.55 -21.80
CA THR A 242 -15.73 -7.95 -22.85
C THR A 242 -16.32 -6.69 -23.56
N GLU A 243 -16.96 -6.88 -24.71
CA GLU A 243 -17.59 -5.75 -25.43
C GLU A 243 -18.93 -5.35 -24.83
N THR A 244 -19.60 -6.28 -24.18
CA THR A 244 -20.97 -6.14 -23.69
C THR A 244 -21.08 -5.88 -22.20
N ALA A 245 -19.99 -6.07 -21.44
CA ALA A 245 -20.01 -5.86 -20.01
C ALA A 245 -19.84 -4.39 -19.62
N GLU A 246 -20.40 -4.03 -18.49
CA GLU A 246 -20.10 -2.77 -17.83
C GLU A 246 -18.61 -2.64 -17.57
N ARG A 247 -18.13 -1.40 -17.47
CA ARG A 247 -16.73 -1.11 -17.24
C ARG A 247 -16.48 -0.90 -15.75
N ASP A 248 -15.50 -1.60 -15.23
CA ASP A 248 -15.07 -1.49 -13.84
C ASP A 248 -14.11 -0.32 -13.63
N PHE A 249 -14.21 0.30 -12.48
CA PHE A 249 -13.22 1.28 -12.04
C PHE A 249 -11.85 0.62 -11.83
N ILE A 250 -10.78 1.30 -12.22
CA ILE A 250 -9.44 0.98 -11.76
C ILE A 250 -9.23 1.54 -10.34
N PRO A 251 -8.28 1.04 -9.54
CA PRO A 251 -8.17 1.38 -8.12
C PRO A 251 -7.60 2.80 -7.91
N THR A 252 -8.42 3.81 -8.22
CA THR A 252 -8.11 5.21 -7.87
C THR A 252 -8.01 5.32 -6.36
N ASN A 253 -6.89 5.82 -5.84
CA ASN A 253 -6.62 5.80 -4.41
C ASN A 253 -6.05 7.13 -3.92
N LEU A 254 -6.66 7.71 -2.91
CA LEU A 254 -6.12 8.84 -2.14
C LEU A 254 -5.21 8.29 -1.05
N LYS A 255 -3.98 8.73 -1.06
CA LYS A 255 -2.97 8.40 -0.06
C LYS A 255 -2.48 9.66 0.62
N SER A 256 -2.43 9.67 1.93
CA SER A 256 -1.84 10.75 2.72
C SER A 256 -0.94 10.16 3.79
N GLY A 257 0.21 10.76 4.03
CA GLY A 257 1.17 10.22 4.97
C GLY A 257 2.04 11.27 5.62
N VAL A 258 2.61 10.88 6.75
CA VAL A 258 3.61 11.64 7.50
C VAL A 258 4.77 10.72 7.88
N ALA A 259 5.98 11.27 7.92
CA ALA A 259 7.15 10.57 8.41
C ALA A 259 8.04 11.53 9.23
N ALA A 260 8.40 11.10 10.43
CA ALA A 260 9.25 11.86 11.34
C ALA A 260 10.53 11.06 11.60
N THR A 261 11.69 11.62 11.23
CA THR A 261 13.01 11.04 11.50
C THR A 261 13.68 11.83 12.60
N VAL A 262 14.07 11.17 13.67
CA VAL A 262 14.85 11.72 14.79
C VAL A 262 16.29 11.27 14.63
N PHE A 263 17.23 12.21 14.56
CA PHE A 263 18.66 11.93 14.56
C PHE A 263 19.11 11.73 16.00
N LEU A 264 19.30 10.46 16.39
CA LEU A 264 19.67 10.10 17.77
C LEU A 264 21.10 10.53 18.06
N ASP A 265 21.99 10.32 17.11
CA ASP A 265 23.37 10.78 17.04
C ASP A 265 23.83 10.76 15.56
N ASP A 266 25.13 10.94 15.30
CA ASP A 266 25.72 11.00 13.95
C ASP A 266 25.54 9.70 13.14
N TYR A 267 25.26 8.58 13.80
CA TYR A 267 25.16 7.26 13.19
C TYR A 267 23.76 6.63 13.31
N ASN A 268 22.94 7.09 14.23
CA ASN A 268 21.71 6.42 14.61
C ASN A 268 20.49 7.29 14.29
N ASN A 269 19.63 6.81 13.40
CA ASN A 269 18.40 7.46 13.01
C ASN A 269 17.19 6.58 13.36
N LEU A 270 16.11 7.22 13.80
CA LEU A 270 14.84 6.55 14.07
C LEU A 270 13.74 7.26 13.32
N THR A 271 13.08 6.56 12.39
CA THR A 271 11.98 7.09 11.59
C THR A 271 10.67 6.43 11.99
N PHE A 272 9.66 7.25 12.22
CA PHE A 272 8.26 6.84 12.40
C PHE A 272 7.47 7.26 11.17
N THR A 273 6.65 6.38 10.63
CA THR A 273 5.78 6.69 9.48
C THR A 273 4.35 6.23 9.72
N LEU A 274 3.41 7.00 9.17
CA LEU A 274 1.98 6.70 9.20
C LEU A 274 1.34 7.18 7.91
N ASP A 275 0.66 6.27 7.21
CA ASP A 275 -0.09 6.52 5.98
C ASP A 275 -1.57 6.17 6.19
N ALA A 276 -2.45 6.97 5.61
CA ALA A 276 -3.87 6.71 5.48
C ALA A 276 -4.24 6.64 4.00
N ASN A 277 -4.97 5.59 3.62
CA ASN A 277 -5.36 5.32 2.24
C ASN A 277 -6.88 5.13 2.14
N LYS A 278 -7.51 5.75 1.14
CA LYS A 278 -8.93 5.55 0.82
C LYS A 278 -9.08 5.34 -0.69
N LEU A 279 -9.77 4.27 -1.07
CA LEU A 279 -10.19 4.06 -2.44
C LEU A 279 -11.22 5.13 -2.82
N LEU A 280 -10.96 5.82 -3.94
CA LEU A 280 -11.86 6.82 -4.53
C LEU A 280 -12.70 6.15 -5.64
N VAL A 281 -13.36 5.07 -5.29
CA VAL A 281 -14.21 4.24 -6.16
C VAL A 281 -15.54 4.06 -5.45
N PRO A 282 -16.67 4.16 -6.18
CA PRO A 282 -17.97 4.01 -5.56
C PRO A 282 -18.12 2.72 -4.77
N THR A 283 -18.71 2.85 -3.58
CA THR A 283 -19.08 1.72 -2.74
C THR A 283 -20.37 1.09 -3.25
N ALA A 284 -20.46 -0.23 -3.23
CA ALA A 284 -21.66 -0.93 -3.64
C ALA A 284 -22.85 -0.53 -2.74
N PRO A 285 -24.00 -0.13 -3.32
CA PRO A 285 -25.17 0.24 -2.54
C PRO A 285 -25.83 -1.00 -1.92
N ALA A 286 -26.68 -0.79 -0.94
CA ALA A 286 -27.59 -1.82 -0.44
C ALA A 286 -28.82 -1.90 -1.35
N TYR A 287 -29.11 -3.11 -1.80
CA TYR A 287 -30.31 -3.40 -2.60
C TYR A 287 -31.41 -3.96 -1.70
N GLY A 288 -32.65 -3.85 -2.18
CA GLY A 288 -33.80 -4.47 -1.54
C GLY A 288 -33.76 -6.00 -1.61
N GLU A 289 -34.78 -6.64 -1.06
CA GLU A 289 -34.90 -8.09 -1.05
C GLU A 289 -36.16 -8.56 -1.80
N GLY A 290 -36.06 -9.71 -2.46
CA GLY A 290 -37.18 -10.36 -3.13
C GLY A 290 -37.64 -9.64 -4.39
N ALA A 291 -38.81 -9.01 -4.37
CA ALA A 291 -39.34 -8.28 -5.53
C ALA A 291 -38.64 -6.93 -5.79
N ASP A 292 -37.88 -6.44 -4.81
CA ASP A 292 -37.19 -5.16 -4.82
C ASP A 292 -35.66 -5.34 -4.97
N ASP A 293 -35.19 -6.51 -5.41
CA ASP A 293 -33.78 -6.87 -5.52
C ASP A 293 -32.96 -5.96 -6.46
N ASP A 294 -33.61 -5.24 -7.38
CA ASP A 294 -32.99 -4.23 -8.22
C ASP A 294 -33.09 -2.79 -7.67
N LEU A 295 -33.83 -2.59 -6.55
CA LEU A 295 -34.05 -1.26 -5.98
C LEU A 295 -32.92 -0.90 -5.01
N ILE A 296 -32.24 0.20 -5.25
CA ILE A 296 -31.28 0.76 -4.29
C ILE A 296 -32.06 1.33 -3.10
N VAL A 297 -31.89 0.72 -1.92
CA VAL A 297 -32.55 1.14 -0.67
C VAL A 297 -31.66 2.07 0.17
N SER A 298 -30.36 2.00 -0.01
CA SER A 298 -29.38 2.93 0.59
C SER A 298 -28.09 2.94 -0.19
N GLY A 299 -27.38 4.07 -0.18
CA GLY A 299 -26.21 4.32 -1.02
C GLY A 299 -26.57 4.97 -2.34
N PHE A 300 -25.69 4.89 -3.31
CA PHE A 300 -25.82 5.54 -4.62
C PHE A 300 -25.53 4.57 -5.76
N ASP A 301 -26.05 4.87 -6.95
CA ASP A 301 -25.73 4.10 -8.17
C ASP A 301 -24.20 4.15 -8.42
N PRO A 302 -23.52 3.01 -8.45
CA PRO A 302 -22.08 2.95 -8.72
C PRO A 302 -21.74 3.10 -10.20
N ASN A 303 -22.73 3.02 -11.11
CA ASN A 303 -22.49 3.12 -12.55
C ASN A 303 -22.39 4.56 -13.04
N VAL A 304 -21.43 5.29 -12.49
CA VAL A 304 -21.19 6.71 -12.80
C VAL A 304 -19.85 6.91 -13.50
N GLY A 305 -19.62 8.11 -14.03
CA GLY A 305 -18.34 8.50 -14.63
C GLY A 305 -17.23 8.58 -13.58
N VAL A 306 -15.95 8.51 -14.01
CA VAL A 306 -14.78 8.49 -13.10
C VAL A 306 -14.78 9.69 -12.15
N ALA A 307 -14.96 10.90 -12.65
CA ALA A 307 -14.96 12.10 -11.81
C ALA A 307 -16.09 12.10 -10.76
N SER A 308 -17.29 11.66 -11.19
CA SER A 308 -18.44 11.52 -10.28
C SER A 308 -18.18 10.44 -9.22
N GLY A 309 -17.61 9.29 -9.62
CA GLY A 309 -17.27 8.20 -8.71
C GLY A 309 -16.24 8.62 -7.66
N ILE A 310 -15.20 9.38 -8.05
CA ILE A 310 -14.22 9.95 -7.11
C ILE A 310 -14.90 10.84 -6.05
N LEU A 311 -15.80 11.71 -6.45
CA LEU A 311 -16.50 12.60 -5.51
C LEU A 311 -17.50 11.82 -4.66
N GLN A 312 -18.24 10.90 -5.27
CA GLN A 312 -19.24 10.06 -4.61
C GLN A 312 -18.64 9.20 -3.51
N SER A 313 -17.46 8.64 -3.72
CA SER A 313 -16.76 7.74 -2.77
C SER A 313 -16.51 8.33 -1.37
N PHE A 314 -16.79 9.60 -1.12
CA PHE A 314 -16.68 10.22 0.20
C PHE A 314 -17.95 10.18 1.03
N TYR A 315 -19.10 9.78 0.43
CA TYR A 315 -20.40 9.80 1.08
C TYR A 315 -21.40 8.76 0.56
N ASP A 316 -20.95 7.73 -0.16
CA ASP A 316 -21.81 6.76 -0.83
C ASP A 316 -21.97 5.43 -0.10
N ALA A 317 -21.32 5.25 1.03
CA ALA A 317 -21.49 4.06 1.85
C ALA A 317 -22.97 3.88 2.23
N PRO A 318 -23.54 2.67 2.03
CA PRO A 318 -24.97 2.42 2.30
C PRO A 318 -25.32 2.43 3.78
N GLY A 319 -24.35 2.21 4.67
CA GLY A 319 -24.61 2.03 6.09
C GLY A 319 -25.28 0.68 6.39
N ILE A 320 -25.82 0.54 7.59
CA ILE A 320 -26.55 -0.65 8.01
C ILE A 320 -28.04 -0.46 7.71
N VAL A 321 -28.56 -1.29 6.82
CA VAL A 321 -29.97 -1.27 6.38
C VAL A 321 -30.72 -2.43 7.04
N GLU A 322 -31.83 -2.14 7.67
CA GLU A 322 -32.72 -3.12 8.30
C GLU A 322 -34.07 -3.12 7.60
N ARG A 323 -34.53 -4.30 7.20
CA ARG A 323 -35.90 -4.48 6.68
C ARG A 323 -36.88 -4.56 7.84
N GLN A 324 -37.89 -3.69 7.79
CA GLN A 324 -38.96 -3.68 8.79
C GLN A 324 -40.05 -4.69 8.47
N GLY A 325 -40.87 -5.05 9.50
CA GLY A 325 -41.93 -6.03 9.33
C GLY A 325 -43.07 -5.62 8.36
N ASP A 326 -43.14 -4.31 7.99
CA ASP A 326 -44.08 -3.79 7.00
C ASP A 326 -43.47 -3.76 5.56
N GLY A 327 -42.23 -4.28 5.41
CA GLY A 327 -41.52 -4.31 4.14
C GLY A 327 -40.72 -3.03 3.82
N SER A 328 -40.79 -1.99 4.64
CA SER A 328 -39.96 -0.79 4.49
C SER A 328 -38.50 -1.04 4.94
N TYR A 329 -37.59 -0.17 4.49
CA TYR A 329 -36.18 -0.23 4.84
C TYR A 329 -35.79 0.94 5.72
N LEU A 330 -35.05 0.70 6.79
CA LEU A 330 -34.55 1.70 7.72
C LEU A 330 -33.02 1.67 7.78
N VAL A 331 -32.38 2.81 7.52
CA VAL A 331 -30.94 2.95 7.69
C VAL A 331 -30.65 3.36 9.12
N GLN A 332 -29.79 2.60 9.81
CA GLN A 332 -29.40 2.93 11.19
C GLN A 332 -28.73 4.30 11.26
N PRO A 333 -29.13 5.21 12.18
CA PRO A 333 -28.51 6.52 12.31
C PRO A 333 -27.00 6.45 12.57
N GLY A 334 -26.23 7.22 11.78
CA GLY A 334 -24.76 7.28 11.89
C GLY A 334 -24.00 6.09 11.34
N SER A 335 -24.69 5.06 10.80
CA SER A 335 -24.03 3.90 10.19
C SER A 335 -23.29 4.25 8.89
N ILE A 336 -23.83 5.15 8.07
CA ILE A 336 -23.19 5.66 6.85
C ILE A 336 -21.82 6.26 7.17
N PHE A 337 -21.75 7.24 8.07
CA PHE A 337 -20.49 7.88 8.45
C PHE A 337 -19.48 6.88 9.04
N ARG A 338 -19.97 5.92 9.84
CA ARG A 338 -19.12 4.88 10.40
C ARG A 338 -18.56 3.96 9.32
N GLU A 339 -19.35 3.63 8.31
CA GLU A 339 -18.90 2.82 7.18
C GLU A 339 -17.88 3.56 6.32
N GLU A 340 -18.07 4.86 6.04
CA GLU A 340 -17.09 5.70 5.36
C GLU A 340 -15.72 5.70 6.07
N LEU A 341 -15.72 5.79 7.41
CA LEU A 341 -14.48 5.70 8.18
C LEU A 341 -13.82 4.32 8.09
N ARG A 342 -14.59 3.24 7.92
CA ARG A 342 -14.09 1.88 7.76
C ARG A 342 -13.40 1.64 6.42
N GLU A 343 -13.62 2.50 5.43
CA GLU A 343 -12.97 2.45 4.12
C GLU A 343 -11.55 3.02 4.14
N VAL A 344 -11.17 3.70 5.22
CA VAL A 344 -9.81 4.21 5.37
C VAL A 344 -8.91 3.10 5.90
N ASN A 345 -7.92 2.72 5.10
CA ASN A 345 -6.87 1.79 5.49
C ASN A 345 -5.72 2.56 6.11
N LEU A 346 -5.11 2.01 7.16
CA LEU A 346 -3.98 2.62 7.86
C LEU A 346 -2.76 1.72 7.75
N GLY A 347 -1.63 2.31 7.43
CA GLY A 347 -0.33 1.66 7.46
C GLY A 347 0.65 2.48 8.27
N GLY A 348 1.50 1.84 9.04
CA GLY A 348 2.51 2.58 9.79
C GLY A 348 3.62 1.69 10.31
N GLY A 349 4.76 2.31 10.63
CA GLY A 349 5.91 1.56 11.08
C GLY A 349 7.03 2.41 11.64
N ILE A 350 8.05 1.70 12.07
CA ILE A 350 9.27 2.25 12.66
C ILE A 350 10.46 1.67 11.90
N GLU A 351 11.39 2.55 11.49
CA GLU A 351 12.67 2.20 10.88
C GLU A 351 13.79 2.71 11.79
N TYR A 352 14.66 1.81 12.21
CA TYR A 352 15.93 2.15 12.81
C TYR A 352 17.03 1.97 11.76
N ASP A 353 17.79 3.01 11.54
CA ASP A 353 18.90 3.05 10.58
C ASP A 353 20.22 3.31 11.31
N TYR A 354 21.21 2.47 11.04
CA TYR A 354 22.56 2.60 11.54
C TYR A 354 23.50 3.04 10.42
N ASN A 355 23.91 4.28 10.46
CA ASN A 355 24.88 4.91 9.55
C ASN A 355 24.56 4.78 8.05
N GLY A 356 23.27 4.63 7.69
CA GLY A 356 22.86 4.33 6.33
C GLY A 356 23.35 2.98 5.78
N VAL A 357 23.94 2.11 6.62
CA VAL A 357 24.50 0.81 6.22
C VAL A 357 23.58 -0.34 6.57
N PHE A 358 22.93 -0.26 7.71
CA PHE A 358 22.04 -1.32 8.20
C PHE A 358 20.74 -0.73 8.72
N ALA A 359 19.61 -1.31 8.33
CA ALA A 359 18.30 -0.89 8.81
C ALA A 359 17.48 -2.08 9.31
N VAL A 360 16.71 -1.85 10.38
CA VAL A 360 15.69 -2.78 10.88
C VAL A 360 14.35 -2.06 10.90
N ARG A 361 13.30 -2.76 10.49
CA ARG A 361 11.97 -2.19 10.31
C ARG A 361 10.90 -3.08 10.92
N GLY A 362 9.87 -2.45 11.44
CA GLY A 362 8.66 -3.11 11.88
C GLY A 362 7.46 -2.23 11.59
N GLY A 363 6.36 -2.84 11.20
CA GLY A 363 5.17 -2.10 10.81
C GLY A 363 3.89 -2.89 11.05
N TYR A 364 2.78 -2.20 10.87
CA TYR A 364 1.43 -2.76 10.95
C TYR A 364 0.54 -2.13 9.90
N PHE A 365 -0.24 -2.98 9.23
CA PHE A 365 -1.29 -2.59 8.29
C PHE A 365 -2.65 -2.98 8.83
N TYR A 366 -3.61 -2.06 8.73
CA TYR A 366 -4.96 -2.24 9.18
C TYR A 366 -5.97 -1.89 8.08
N GLU A 367 -6.84 -2.84 7.76
CA GLU A 367 -8.05 -2.67 6.97
C GLU A 367 -9.22 -3.26 7.75
N HIS A 368 -10.34 -2.53 7.76
CA HIS A 368 -11.50 -2.96 8.52
C HIS A 368 -12.05 -4.28 7.99
N PHE A 369 -12.55 -5.15 8.90
CA PHE A 369 -12.97 -6.51 8.55
C PHE A 369 -14.13 -6.56 7.54
N THR A 370 -15.01 -5.53 7.47
CA THR A 370 -16.10 -5.44 6.48
C THR A 370 -15.63 -4.97 5.11
N LYS A 371 -14.39 -4.47 4.97
CA LYS A 371 -13.85 -3.87 3.73
C LYS A 371 -12.71 -4.68 3.09
N GLY A 372 -12.32 -5.82 3.68
CA GLY A 372 -11.30 -6.70 3.13
C GLY A 372 -10.51 -7.46 4.18
N ASN A 373 -10.55 -7.02 5.45
CA ASN A 373 -9.93 -7.71 6.60
C ASN A 373 -8.43 -7.98 6.46
N ARG A 374 -7.70 -7.12 5.75
CA ARG A 374 -6.24 -7.26 5.64
C ARG A 374 -5.60 -6.61 6.87
N GLN A 375 -5.18 -7.45 7.80
CA GLN A 375 -4.48 -7.01 9.00
C GLN A 375 -3.21 -7.85 9.14
N PHE A 376 -2.06 -7.20 9.19
CA PHE A 376 -0.80 -7.90 9.27
C PHE A 376 0.30 -7.06 9.93
N ILE A 377 1.19 -7.75 10.62
CA ILE A 377 2.45 -7.21 11.10
C ILE A 377 3.50 -7.43 10.03
N THR A 378 4.41 -6.48 9.87
CA THR A 378 5.53 -6.58 8.94
C THR A 378 6.84 -6.40 9.68
N LEU A 379 7.84 -7.16 9.26
CA LEU A 379 9.21 -7.05 9.73
C LEU A 379 10.14 -6.92 8.53
N GLY A 380 11.24 -6.22 8.66
CA GLY A 380 12.21 -6.10 7.59
C GLY A 380 13.60 -5.74 8.05
N ALA A 381 14.55 -6.00 7.18
CA ALA A 381 15.94 -5.62 7.34
C ALA A 381 16.51 -5.15 6.00
N GLY A 382 17.44 -4.19 6.07
CA GLY A 382 18.14 -3.66 4.91
C GLY A 382 19.63 -3.57 5.16
N ILE A 383 20.42 -3.82 4.13
CA ILE A 383 21.86 -3.64 4.14
C ILE A 383 22.25 -2.83 2.92
N LYS A 384 23.06 -1.80 3.13
CA LYS A 384 23.64 -0.99 2.07
C LYS A 384 25.17 -1.18 2.04
N TYR A 385 25.64 -1.49 0.84
CA TYR A 385 27.07 -1.59 0.59
C TYR A 385 27.44 -0.79 -0.67
N THR A 386 28.10 0.33 -0.45
CA THR A 386 28.48 1.30 -1.53
C THR A 386 27.29 1.76 -2.34
N VAL A 387 27.12 1.24 -3.56
CA VAL A 387 26.03 1.58 -4.49
C VAL A 387 24.85 0.60 -4.45
N LEU A 388 24.97 -0.48 -3.70
CA LEU A 388 24.03 -1.59 -3.63
C LEU A 388 23.29 -1.58 -2.31
N ASP A 389 21.95 -1.51 -2.34
CA ASP A 389 21.10 -1.72 -1.19
C ASP A 389 20.25 -2.98 -1.40
N ILE A 390 20.16 -3.81 -0.40
CA ILE A 390 19.34 -5.02 -0.38
C ILE A 390 18.39 -4.93 0.79
N ASP A 391 17.10 -5.01 0.52
CA ASP A 391 16.07 -5.02 1.54
C ASP A 391 15.22 -6.30 1.46
N LEU A 392 14.90 -6.82 2.63
CA LEU A 392 13.99 -7.95 2.82
C LEU A 392 12.84 -7.53 3.72
N SER A 393 11.64 -7.99 3.43
CA SER A 393 10.51 -7.87 4.36
C SER A 393 9.66 -9.12 4.40
N TYR A 394 9.07 -9.35 5.56
CA TYR A 394 8.25 -10.52 5.83
C TYR A 394 6.93 -10.08 6.45
N LEU A 395 5.83 -10.59 5.90
CA LEU A 395 4.48 -10.27 6.32
C LEU A 395 3.93 -11.42 7.17
N ILE A 396 3.46 -11.08 8.37
CA ILE A 396 2.83 -11.98 9.33
C ILE A 396 1.37 -11.59 9.45
N ALA A 397 0.47 -12.38 8.89
CA ALA A 397 -0.96 -12.12 9.00
C ALA A 397 -1.43 -12.32 10.45
N THR A 398 -2.28 -11.43 10.92
CA THR A 398 -2.87 -11.50 12.27
C THR A 398 -4.22 -12.22 12.27
N THR A 399 -4.82 -12.42 11.09
CA THR A 399 -6.09 -13.14 10.91
C THR A 399 -5.83 -14.57 10.46
N GLN A 400 -6.68 -15.50 10.92
CA GLN A 400 -6.59 -16.91 10.52
C GLN A 400 -6.94 -17.07 9.03
N GLN A 401 -6.25 -18.00 8.35
CA GLN A 401 -6.44 -18.31 6.93
C GLN A 401 -6.28 -17.11 5.97
N ASN A 402 -5.45 -16.13 6.34
CA ASN A 402 -5.16 -15.00 5.46
C ASN A 402 -4.24 -15.46 4.31
N PRO A 403 -4.67 -15.30 3.05
CA PRO A 403 -3.86 -15.72 1.89
C PRO A 403 -2.54 -14.96 1.75
N LEU A 404 -2.42 -13.78 2.35
CA LEU A 404 -1.20 -12.97 2.36
C LEU A 404 -0.16 -13.44 3.39
N ALA A 405 -0.54 -14.39 4.29
CA ALA A 405 0.38 -14.86 5.31
C ALA A 405 1.68 -15.42 4.71
N ASN A 406 2.79 -15.17 5.39
CA ASN A 406 4.13 -15.64 5.00
C ASN A 406 4.63 -15.09 3.65
N THR A 407 4.18 -13.90 3.24
CA THR A 407 4.71 -13.23 2.05
C THR A 407 6.09 -12.65 2.36
N LEU A 408 7.10 -13.12 1.63
CA LEU A 408 8.46 -12.55 1.64
C LEU A 408 8.58 -11.58 0.47
N ARG A 409 9.08 -10.37 0.71
CA ARG A 409 9.41 -9.39 -0.33
C ARG A 409 10.91 -9.17 -0.35
N PHE A 410 11.45 -9.00 -1.54
CA PHE A 410 12.85 -8.72 -1.78
C PHE A 410 12.97 -7.46 -2.62
N SER A 411 13.91 -6.58 -2.28
CA SER A 411 14.25 -5.42 -3.08
C SER A 411 15.75 -5.26 -3.22
N LEU A 412 16.14 -4.84 -4.42
CA LEU A 412 17.50 -4.48 -4.78
C LEU A 412 17.49 -3.05 -5.32
N ARG A 413 18.31 -2.17 -4.76
CA ARG A 413 18.52 -0.83 -5.27
C ARG A 413 19.97 -0.64 -5.66
N LEU A 414 20.19 -0.03 -6.81
CA LEU A 414 21.48 0.45 -7.28
C LEU A 414 21.41 1.97 -7.37
N ALA A 415 22.27 2.65 -6.63
CA ALA A 415 22.31 4.10 -6.55
C ALA A 415 23.68 4.63 -6.96
N PHE A 416 23.70 5.52 -7.94
CA PHE A 416 24.93 6.07 -8.51
C PHE A 416 24.93 7.59 -8.39
N ASP A 417 26.01 8.13 -7.84
CA ASP A 417 26.38 9.52 -8.01
C ASP A 417 27.17 9.67 -9.34
N ASP A 418 27.24 10.88 -9.89
CA ASP A 418 27.94 11.12 -11.15
C ASP A 418 29.40 10.58 -11.10
N VAL A 419 29.61 9.41 -11.69
CA VAL A 419 30.95 8.84 -11.97
C VAL A 419 31.41 9.21 -13.38
N VAL A 420 30.58 9.90 -14.15
CA VAL A 420 30.94 10.31 -15.51
C VAL A 420 31.40 11.76 -15.50
N GLY A 421 32.71 11.92 -15.53
CA GLY A 421 33.44 13.18 -15.58
C GLY A 421 32.85 14.20 -16.54
N GLY A 422 32.65 15.37 -16.00
CA GLY A 422 32.40 16.61 -16.71
C GLY A 422 32.57 17.74 -15.71
N ASN A 423 33.72 18.35 -15.68
CA ASN A 423 33.89 19.70 -15.18
C ASN A 423 32.81 20.58 -15.81
N ASN A 424 31.71 20.77 -15.12
CA ASN A 424 30.75 21.83 -15.44
C ASN A 424 30.72 22.83 -14.28
N ASP A 425 31.91 23.39 -13.99
CA ASP A 425 32.03 24.73 -13.45
C ASP A 425 31.78 25.73 -14.63
N ASP A 426 30.54 25.70 -15.13
CA ASP A 426 30.05 26.75 -16.04
C ASP A 426 29.25 27.76 -15.21
N PRO A 427 29.77 29.00 -15.02
CA PRO A 427 29.09 30.02 -14.22
C PRO A 427 27.81 30.57 -14.87
N SER A 428 27.38 30.04 -16.02
CA SER A 428 26.25 30.57 -16.81
C SER A 428 24.88 29.92 -16.51
N ASN A 429 24.79 28.99 -15.56
CA ASN A 429 23.51 28.37 -15.17
C ASN A 429 22.89 29.01 -13.91
N PHE A 430 22.52 30.29 -14.06
CA PHE A 430 21.62 30.96 -13.12
C PHE A 430 20.15 30.80 -13.52
#